data_11c93d130b8bb885b1aacd7e0cc98764
#
_entry.id   11c93d130b8bb885b1aacd7e0cc98764
#
_cell.length_a   1.000
_cell.length_b   1.000
_cell.length_c   1.000
_cell.angle_alpha   90.00
_cell.angle_beta   90.00
_cell.angle_gamma   90.00
#
_symmetry.space_group_name_H-M   'P 1'
#
loop_
_entity.id
_entity.type
_entity.pdbx_description
1 polymer ?
#
loop_
_entity_poly.entity_id
_entity_poly.type
_entity_poly.pdbx_seq_one_letter_code
_entity_poly.pdbx_strand_id
1 'polypeptide(L)'
;MSLGVKKLCFDAIIPSRGSDGAVGYDLYSSEAAVVPCQAGRALVSTGITIVLPPGVYGRVAPRSGLAAKHCINVGAGVIDPDYTG
;
A
#
# COMPACT_ATOMS: atom_id res chain seq x y z
N MET A 1 3.76 -16.38 -9.70
CA MET A 1 4.37 -15.07 -9.40
C MET A 1 4.10 -14.73 -7.95
N SER A 2 5.10 -14.45 -7.16
CA SER A 2 4.95 -14.20 -5.73
C SER A 2 5.55 -12.85 -5.33
N LEU A 3 4.90 -12.20 -4.37
CA LEU A 3 5.35 -10.97 -3.76
C LEU A 3 6.08 -11.31 -2.46
N GLY A 4 7.35 -10.92 -2.35
CA GLY A 4 8.09 -11.04 -1.11
C GLY A 4 7.73 -9.90 -0.17
N VAL A 5 7.51 -10.19 1.11
CA VAL A 5 7.16 -9.19 2.12
C VAL A 5 7.98 -9.42 3.37
N LYS A 6 8.54 -8.34 3.92
CA LYS A 6 9.22 -8.35 5.21
C LYS A 6 8.59 -7.33 6.14
N LYS A 7 8.20 -7.76 7.33
CA LYS A 7 7.73 -6.85 8.37
C LYS A 7 8.91 -6.11 8.99
N LEU A 8 8.77 -4.81 9.11
CA LEU A 8 9.77 -3.94 9.74
C LEU A 8 9.42 -3.61 11.19
N CYS A 9 8.19 -3.86 11.61
CA CYS A 9 7.76 -3.65 12.99
C CYS A 9 6.71 -4.69 13.38
N PHE A 10 6.49 -4.84 14.68
CA PHE A 10 5.55 -5.82 15.22
C PHE A 10 4.11 -5.60 14.75
N ASP A 11 3.69 -4.33 14.66
CA ASP A 11 2.32 -3.98 14.31
C ASP A 11 2.02 -4.02 12.81
N ALA A 12 3.02 -4.29 11.98
CA ALA A 12 2.80 -4.39 10.53
C ALA A 12 1.90 -5.59 10.19
N ILE A 13 1.05 -5.38 9.18
CA ILE A 13 0.13 -6.40 8.69
C ILE A 13 0.57 -6.81 7.30
N ILE A 14 0.71 -8.11 7.10
CA ILE A 14 1.09 -8.65 5.79
C ILE A 14 -0.04 -8.38 4.79
N PRO A 15 0.27 -7.84 3.60
CA PRO A 15 -0.73 -7.61 2.57
C PRO A 15 -1.48 -8.89 2.20
N SER A 16 -2.76 -8.75 1.98
CA SER A 16 -3.61 -9.87 1.61
C SER A 16 -4.61 -9.44 0.53
N ARG A 17 -5.13 -10.41 -0.22
CA ARG A 17 -6.20 -10.15 -1.16
C ARG A 17 -7.54 -10.31 -0.45
N GLY A 18 -8.47 -9.38 -0.73
CA GLY A 18 -9.79 -9.41 -0.12
C GLY A 18 -10.68 -10.56 -0.60
N SER A 19 -10.40 -11.11 -1.78
CA SER A 19 -11.13 -12.25 -2.35
C SER A 19 -10.24 -12.95 -3.39
N ASP A 20 -10.64 -14.14 -3.82
CA ASP A 20 -9.91 -14.88 -4.86
C ASP A 20 -9.87 -14.11 -6.18
N GLY A 21 -10.91 -13.34 -6.47
CA GLY A 21 -10.98 -12.52 -7.68
C GLY A 21 -10.29 -11.16 -7.56
N ALA A 22 -9.75 -10.81 -6.41
CA ALA A 22 -9.07 -9.52 -6.24
C ALA A 22 -7.77 -9.48 -7.03
N VAL A 23 -7.56 -8.40 -7.77
CA VAL A 23 -6.35 -8.20 -8.58
C VAL A 23 -5.19 -7.76 -7.70
N GLY A 24 -5.45 -6.90 -6.74
CA GLY A 24 -4.44 -6.29 -5.90
C GLY A 24 -4.42 -6.84 -4.48
N TYR A 25 -3.29 -6.61 -3.82
CA TYR A 25 -3.14 -6.84 -2.39
C TYR A 25 -3.51 -5.58 -1.61
N ASP A 26 -4.25 -5.73 -0.53
CA ASP A 26 -4.54 -4.63 0.37
C ASP A 26 -3.33 -4.34 1.25
N LEU A 27 -2.95 -3.06 1.31
CA LEU A 27 -1.94 -2.57 2.23
C LEU A 27 -2.61 -1.96 3.45
N TYR A 28 -1.98 -2.09 4.60
CA TYR A 28 -2.51 -1.62 5.87
C TYR A 28 -1.56 -0.64 6.52
N SER A 29 -2.11 0.43 7.10
CA SER A 29 -1.34 1.30 7.97
C SER A 29 -0.87 0.53 9.20
N SER A 30 0.38 0.72 9.61
CA SER A 30 0.92 0.17 10.84
C SER A 30 0.71 1.09 12.06
N GLU A 31 0.09 2.26 11.84
CA GLU A 31 -0.11 3.28 12.86
C GLU A 31 -1.42 4.02 12.64
N ALA A 32 -1.94 4.62 13.69
CA ALA A 32 -3.04 5.56 13.55
C ALA A 32 -2.54 6.84 12.87
N ALA A 33 -3.32 7.34 11.92
CA ALA A 33 -2.97 8.53 11.18
C ALA A 33 -4.21 9.33 10.82
N VAL A 34 -4.04 10.63 10.66
CA VAL A 34 -5.10 11.53 10.19
C VAL A 34 -4.66 12.12 8.86
N VAL A 35 -5.51 11.93 7.85
CA VAL A 35 -5.34 12.60 6.56
C VAL A 35 -6.28 13.81 6.57
N PRO A 36 -5.74 15.04 6.60
CA PRO A 36 -6.58 16.23 6.65
C PRO A 36 -7.52 16.31 5.46
N CYS A 37 -8.73 16.82 5.68
CA CYS A 37 -9.68 17.07 4.61
C CYS A 37 -9.19 18.22 3.72
N GLN A 38 -9.68 18.26 2.48
CA GLN A 38 -9.44 19.34 1.50
C GLN A 38 -7.95 19.61 1.24
N ALA A 39 -7.42 18.93 0.24
CA ALA A 39 -6.04 19.07 -0.21
C ALA A 39 -4.99 18.68 0.83
N GLY A 40 -5.39 18.06 1.94
CA GLY A 40 -4.47 17.53 2.93
C GLY A 40 -3.79 16.25 2.44
N ARG A 41 -2.62 15.98 3.02
CA ARG A 41 -1.87 14.75 2.74
C ARG A 41 -1.16 14.28 4.00
N ALA A 42 -0.87 13.00 4.04
CA ALA A 42 -0.10 12.41 5.12
C ALA A 42 0.79 11.30 4.55
N LEU A 43 1.96 11.16 5.13
CA LEU A 43 2.83 10.03 4.90
C LEU A 43 2.52 8.99 5.98
N VAL A 44 1.96 7.85 5.55
CA VAL A 44 1.49 6.82 6.47
C VAL A 44 2.34 5.57 6.28
N SER A 45 2.96 5.12 7.37
CA SER A 45 3.79 3.91 7.33
C SER A 45 2.93 2.65 7.24
N THR A 46 3.38 1.70 6.42
CA THR A 46 2.82 0.34 6.39
C THR A 46 3.60 -0.63 7.25
N GLY A 47 4.81 -0.26 7.66
CA GLY A 47 5.70 -1.12 8.45
C GLY A 47 6.23 -2.34 7.70
N ILE A 48 6.16 -2.35 6.38
CA ILE A 48 6.66 -3.44 5.55
C ILE A 48 7.61 -2.95 4.47
N THR A 49 8.46 -3.84 4.00
CA THR A 49 9.15 -3.69 2.72
C THR A 49 8.78 -4.86 1.83
N ILE A 50 8.82 -4.66 0.53
CA ILE A 50 8.44 -5.68 -0.44
C ILE A 50 9.57 -5.97 -1.42
N VAL A 51 9.55 -7.18 -1.95
CA VAL A 51 10.42 -7.60 -3.04
C VAL A 51 9.53 -8.03 -4.19
N LEU A 52 9.66 -7.34 -5.30
CA LEU A 52 8.85 -7.62 -6.48
C LEU A 52 9.43 -8.80 -7.26
N PRO A 53 8.59 -9.60 -7.91
CA PRO A 53 9.08 -10.64 -8.84
C PRO A 53 9.87 -10.02 -10.00
N PRO A 54 10.79 -10.77 -10.62
CA PRO A 54 11.51 -10.28 -11.78
C PRO A 54 10.57 -9.86 -12.93
N GLY A 55 10.91 -8.77 -13.60
CA GLY A 55 10.19 -8.33 -14.78
C GLY A 55 8.91 -7.53 -14.52
N VAL A 56 8.64 -7.17 -13.26
CA VAL A 56 7.46 -6.37 -12.90
C VAL A 56 7.86 -5.15 -12.08
N TYR A 57 6.98 -4.15 -12.09
CA TYR A 57 7.05 -3.06 -11.12
C TYR A 57 5.79 -3.07 -10.26
N GLY A 58 5.81 -2.38 -9.14
CA GLY A 58 4.66 -2.24 -8.26
C GLY A 58 3.89 -0.96 -8.52
N ARG A 59 2.58 -1.00 -8.28
CA ARG A 59 1.75 0.19 -8.29
C ARG A 59 0.84 0.17 -7.07
N VAL A 60 0.93 1.21 -6.27
CA VAL A 60 -0.02 1.46 -5.19
C VAL A 60 -1.16 2.29 -5.74
N ALA A 61 -2.37 1.80 -5.61
CA ALA A 61 -3.56 2.46 -6.11
C ALA A 61 -4.52 2.76 -4.95
N PRO A 62 -5.34 3.82 -5.06
CA PRO A 62 -6.35 4.10 -4.05
C PRO A 62 -7.43 3.03 -4.03
N ARG A 63 -8.04 2.84 -2.87
CA ARG A 63 -9.25 2.01 -2.76
C ARG A 63 -10.45 2.82 -3.21
N SER A 64 -11.29 2.24 -4.06
CA SER A 64 -12.42 2.95 -4.67
C SER A 64 -13.40 3.51 -3.63
N GLY A 65 -13.71 2.76 -2.58
CA GLY A 65 -14.61 3.23 -1.53
C GLY A 65 -14.03 4.40 -0.73
N LEU A 66 -12.76 4.35 -0.41
CA LEU A 66 -12.09 5.45 0.30
C LEU A 66 -11.95 6.69 -0.58
N ALA A 67 -11.64 6.51 -1.85
CA ALA A 67 -11.54 7.61 -2.80
C ALA A 67 -12.90 8.27 -3.03
N ALA A 68 -13.95 7.48 -3.24
CA ALA A 68 -15.28 8.00 -3.56
C ALA A 68 -15.97 8.64 -2.36
N LYS A 69 -15.83 8.06 -1.15
CA LYS A 69 -16.57 8.51 0.03
C LYS A 69 -15.77 9.44 0.94
N HIS A 70 -14.45 9.31 0.95
CA HIS A 70 -13.59 10.01 1.89
C HIS A 70 -12.49 10.81 1.22
N CYS A 71 -12.49 10.89 -0.10
CA CYS A 71 -11.49 11.64 -0.89
C CYS A 71 -10.04 11.22 -0.57
N ILE A 72 -9.82 9.95 -0.23
CA ILE A 72 -8.49 9.43 0.07
C ILE A 72 -7.89 8.84 -1.20
N ASN A 73 -6.83 9.45 -1.65
CA ASN A 73 -6.09 9.04 -2.83
C ASN A 73 -4.63 8.74 -2.49
N VAL A 74 -3.92 8.16 -3.44
CA VAL A 74 -2.50 7.86 -3.33
C VAL A 74 -1.73 8.85 -4.19
N GLY A 75 -0.82 9.57 -3.58
CA GLY A 75 0.15 10.39 -4.30
C GLY A 75 1.31 9.52 -4.78
N ALA A 76 1.72 9.68 -6.04
CA ALA A 76 2.71 8.80 -6.69
C ALA A 76 2.21 7.35 -6.78
N GLY A 77 2.97 6.37 -6.33
CA GLY A 77 2.52 4.98 -6.25
C GLY A 77 3.34 3.99 -7.06
N VAL A 78 4.20 4.44 -7.97
CA VAL A 78 5.06 3.52 -8.73
C VAL A 78 6.22 3.05 -7.84
N ILE A 79 6.39 1.74 -7.78
CA ILE A 79 7.48 1.10 -7.04
C ILE A 79 8.39 0.43 -8.06
N ASP A 80 9.60 0.94 -8.18
CA ASP A 80 10.59 0.39 -9.08
C ASP A 80 11.09 -0.98 -8.60
N PRO A 81 11.52 -1.86 -9.52
CA PRO A 81 12.00 -3.19 -9.14
C PRO A 81 13.17 -3.19 -8.15
N ASP A 82 13.96 -2.14 -8.15
CA ASP A 82 15.14 -1.99 -7.29
C ASP A 82 14.88 -1.13 -6.03
N TYR A 83 13.63 -0.73 -5.81
CA TYR A 83 13.28 0.06 -4.64
C TYR A 83 13.33 -0.80 -3.37
N THR A 84 14.01 -0.30 -2.34
CA THR A 84 14.21 -1.00 -1.07
C THR A 84 13.56 -0.29 0.12
N GLY A 85 12.79 0.72 -0.15
CA GLY A 85 12.07 1.46 0.89
C GLY A 85 10.95 0.68 1.55
#